data_4c9aaf11f54896e9cae9f83a290a1549
#
_entry.id   4c9aaf11f54896e9cae9f83a290a1549
#
_cell.length_a   1.000
_cell.length_b   1.000
_cell.length_c   1.000
_cell.angle_alpha   90.00
_cell.angle_beta   90.00
_cell.angle_gamma   90.00
#
_symmetry.space_group_name_H-M   'P 1'
#
loop_
_entity.id
_entity.type
_entity.pdbx_description
1 polymer ?
#
loop_
_entity_poly.entity_id
_entity_poly.type
_entity_poly.pdbx_seq_one_letter_code
_entity_poly.pdbx_strand_id
1 'polypeptide(L)'
;MDEIVNKNIYKKVSITPSGWFGNSKDMIVELENFMTEEEIEFLEKSAKSITIWDVTESHTNENGTVIYDANYWKDRVATRPSLDKNDPKIGPVIEGLFHRLQPIIEDFFKVKVEPTGQTIVKWLPGQFQKPHADKELHDGPDAGLPNDFPYYDLSSLFYLNDDYEGGELYFPLQGVQFKPKRGAAYFFPGDKNFIHGVTEIKSGIRYTCPFFWTILEHTGDKKP
;
A
#
# COMPACT_ATOMS: atom_id res chain seq x y z
N MET A 1 -20.43 11.63 19.40
CA MET A 1 -20.04 10.21 19.61
C MET A 1 -18.89 9.80 18.67
N ASP A 2 -18.42 10.70 17.80
CA ASP A 2 -17.45 10.41 16.75
C ASP A 2 -15.97 10.69 17.14
N GLU A 3 -15.73 11.39 18.24
CA GLU A 3 -14.36 11.67 18.71
C GLU A 3 -13.69 10.50 19.47
N ILE A 4 -14.46 9.51 19.91
CA ILE A 4 -13.91 8.40 20.70
C ILE A 4 -13.40 7.26 19.82
N VAL A 5 -13.97 7.11 18.62
CA VAL A 5 -13.56 6.08 17.66
C VAL A 5 -12.20 6.43 17.04
N ASN A 6 -11.93 7.72 16.80
CA ASN A 6 -10.68 8.16 16.16
C ASN A 6 -9.44 8.06 17.08
N LYS A 7 -9.60 8.23 18.38
CA LYS A 7 -8.47 8.18 19.34
C LYS A 7 -7.92 6.77 19.62
N ASN A 8 -8.68 5.71 19.34
CA ASN A 8 -8.23 4.34 19.55
C ASN A 8 -7.50 3.73 18.35
N ILE A 9 -7.71 4.26 17.15
CA ILE A 9 -7.03 3.82 15.92
C ILE A 9 -5.55 4.25 15.95
N TYR A 10 -5.24 5.42 16.52
CA TYR A 10 -3.87 5.97 16.60
C TYR A 10 -2.99 5.39 17.73
N LYS A 11 -3.45 4.37 18.46
CA LYS A 11 -2.65 3.69 19.49
C LYS A 11 -1.98 2.40 19.04
N LYS A 12 -2.13 1.98 17.79
CA LYS A 12 -1.35 0.86 17.25
C LYS A 12 0.07 1.37 16.97
N VAL A 13 0.94 1.20 17.93
CA VAL A 13 2.37 1.40 17.75
C VAL A 13 2.91 0.16 17.08
N SER A 14 3.64 0.33 15.97
CA SER A 14 4.37 -0.77 15.37
C SER A 14 5.24 -1.47 16.40
N ILE A 15 5.18 -2.80 16.44
CA ILE A 15 6.07 -3.60 17.30
C ILE A 15 7.39 -3.94 16.61
N THR A 16 7.52 -3.60 15.33
CA THR A 16 8.75 -3.81 14.55
C THR A 16 9.51 -2.50 14.42
N PRO A 17 10.74 -2.41 14.98
CA PRO A 17 11.60 -1.27 14.72
C PRO A 17 12.04 -1.26 13.24
N SER A 18 12.42 -0.07 12.75
CA SER A 18 13.05 0.08 11.45
C SER A 18 14.21 -0.90 11.27
N GLY A 19 14.27 -1.56 10.11
CA GLY A 19 15.28 -2.55 9.80
C GLY A 19 15.07 -3.94 10.39
N TRP A 20 13.92 -4.22 11.02
CA TRP A 20 13.61 -5.53 11.58
C TRP A 20 13.80 -6.68 10.59
N PHE A 21 13.38 -6.48 9.33
CA PHE A 21 13.46 -7.46 8.26
C PHE A 21 14.78 -7.40 7.46
N GLY A 22 15.74 -6.56 7.90
CA GLY A 22 16.98 -6.33 7.15
C GLY A 22 16.75 -5.44 5.93
N ASN A 23 17.45 -5.72 4.83
CA ASN A 23 17.37 -4.94 3.59
C ASN A 23 17.55 -5.79 2.33
N SER A 24 17.40 -7.12 2.45
CA SER A 24 17.55 -8.02 1.30
C SER A 24 16.39 -7.84 0.32
N LYS A 25 16.71 -7.85 -0.97
CA LYS A 25 15.68 -7.90 -2.03
C LYS A 25 14.76 -9.13 -1.93
N ASP A 26 15.20 -10.20 -1.26
CA ASP A 26 14.43 -11.42 -1.07
C ASP A 26 13.21 -11.21 -0.13
N MET A 27 13.14 -10.05 0.54
CA MET A 27 11.96 -9.63 1.32
C MET A 27 10.89 -8.94 0.48
N ILE A 28 11.14 -8.74 -0.83
CA ILE A 28 10.18 -8.20 -1.79
C ILE A 28 9.64 -9.37 -2.59
N VAL A 29 8.38 -9.69 -2.39
CA VAL A 29 7.76 -10.88 -2.98
C VAL A 29 6.74 -10.49 -4.04
N GLU A 30 6.85 -11.13 -5.19
CA GLU A 30 5.87 -11.09 -6.28
C GLU A 30 5.14 -12.43 -6.34
N LEU A 31 3.82 -12.37 -6.39
CA LEU A 31 2.94 -13.52 -6.64
C LEU A 31 2.23 -13.28 -7.98
N GLU A 32 2.77 -13.86 -9.06
CA GLU A 32 2.09 -13.83 -10.36
C GLU A 32 0.79 -14.65 -10.31
N ASN A 33 -0.23 -14.21 -11.04
CA ASN A 33 -1.54 -14.88 -11.14
C ASN A 33 -2.21 -15.14 -9.77
N PHE A 34 -2.04 -14.22 -8.82
CA PHE A 34 -2.63 -14.34 -7.49
C PHE A 34 -4.16 -14.21 -7.50
N MET A 35 -4.67 -13.31 -8.32
CA MET A 35 -6.12 -13.08 -8.48
C MET A 35 -6.70 -14.04 -9.52
N THR A 36 -7.94 -14.48 -9.31
CA THR A 36 -8.69 -15.20 -10.35
C THR A 36 -9.14 -14.24 -11.46
N GLU A 37 -9.43 -14.78 -12.64
CA GLU A 37 -9.88 -13.93 -13.75
C GLU A 37 -11.18 -13.20 -13.43
N GLU A 38 -12.12 -13.84 -12.73
CA GLU A 38 -13.37 -13.20 -12.32
C GLU A 38 -13.14 -12.03 -11.35
N GLU A 39 -12.19 -12.18 -10.40
CA GLU A 39 -11.83 -11.10 -9.46
C GLU A 39 -11.19 -9.92 -10.21
N ILE A 40 -10.28 -10.23 -11.16
CA ILE A 40 -9.59 -9.20 -11.94
C ILE A 40 -10.60 -8.44 -12.82
N GLU A 41 -11.42 -9.15 -13.61
CA GLU A 41 -12.42 -8.53 -14.48
C GLU A 41 -13.39 -7.65 -13.68
N PHE A 42 -13.86 -8.14 -12.53
CA PHE A 42 -14.74 -7.38 -11.66
C PHE A 42 -14.07 -6.11 -11.11
N LEU A 43 -12.87 -6.24 -10.51
CA LEU A 43 -12.18 -5.11 -9.88
C LEU A 43 -11.66 -4.10 -10.89
N GLU A 44 -11.14 -4.54 -12.04
CA GLU A 44 -10.73 -3.67 -13.14
C GLU A 44 -11.91 -2.86 -13.68
N LYS A 45 -13.03 -3.52 -13.97
CA LYS A 45 -14.25 -2.85 -14.43
C LYS A 45 -14.76 -1.87 -13.39
N SER A 46 -14.77 -2.27 -12.12
CA SER A 46 -15.18 -1.41 -11.00
C SER A 46 -14.27 -0.19 -10.89
N ALA A 47 -12.94 -0.39 -10.91
CA ALA A 47 -11.96 0.69 -10.84
C ALA A 47 -12.13 1.72 -11.98
N LYS A 48 -12.36 1.24 -13.21
CA LYS A 48 -12.63 2.11 -14.39
C LYS A 48 -13.96 2.88 -14.27
N SER A 49 -14.91 2.43 -13.46
CA SER A 49 -16.22 3.05 -13.27
C SER A 49 -16.36 3.90 -12.00
N ILE A 50 -15.32 4.02 -11.17
CA ILE A 50 -15.33 4.88 -9.97
C ILE A 50 -15.56 6.34 -10.36
N THR A 51 -16.58 6.95 -9.76
CA THR A 51 -16.90 8.38 -9.91
C THR A 51 -16.82 9.13 -8.58
N ILE A 52 -16.94 8.43 -7.45
CA ILE A 52 -16.86 8.99 -6.10
C ILE A 52 -15.46 8.66 -5.56
N TRP A 53 -14.62 9.69 -5.47
CA TRP A 53 -13.26 9.63 -4.95
C TRP A 53 -13.22 10.28 -3.57
N ASP A 54 -12.21 9.92 -2.77
CA ASP A 54 -12.02 10.53 -1.46
C ASP A 54 -11.68 12.02 -1.61
N VAL A 55 -12.24 12.81 -0.70
CA VAL A 55 -11.86 14.21 -0.50
C VAL A 55 -11.02 14.25 0.78
N THR A 56 -9.78 14.67 0.64
CA THR A 56 -8.83 14.74 1.75
C THR A 56 -8.24 16.14 1.84
N GLU A 57 -7.69 16.49 3.00
CA GLU A 57 -6.98 17.74 3.22
C GLU A 57 -5.48 17.47 3.29
N SER A 58 -4.68 18.41 2.78
CA SER A 58 -3.22 18.36 2.92
C SER A 58 -2.84 18.65 4.37
N HIS A 59 -1.84 17.95 4.88
CA HIS A 59 -1.29 18.24 6.19
C HIS A 59 0.24 18.12 6.23
N THR A 60 0.81 18.81 7.17
CA THR A 60 2.25 18.86 7.42
C THR A 60 2.53 18.50 8.88
N ASN A 61 3.71 17.97 9.14
CA ASN A 61 4.18 17.79 10.51
C ASN A 61 4.56 19.13 11.17
N GLU A 62 4.95 19.09 12.45
CA GLU A 62 5.34 20.26 13.23
C GLU A 62 6.54 21.02 12.63
N ASN A 63 7.37 20.34 11.84
CA ASN A 63 8.54 20.93 11.15
C ASN A 63 8.20 21.53 9.78
N GLY A 64 6.92 21.49 9.37
CA GLY A 64 6.46 22.01 8.08
C GLY A 64 6.69 21.04 6.90
N THR A 65 7.12 19.81 7.15
CA THR A 65 7.25 18.78 6.11
C THR A 65 5.85 18.33 5.68
N VAL A 66 5.58 18.35 4.37
CA VAL A 66 4.31 17.84 3.83
C VAL A 66 4.29 16.31 3.99
N ILE A 67 3.39 15.84 4.83
CA ILE A 67 3.15 14.41 5.05
C ILE A 67 2.16 13.86 4.02
N TYR A 68 1.12 14.65 3.76
CA TYR A 68 0.10 14.30 2.77
C TYR A 68 -0.25 15.51 1.91
N ASP A 69 -0.18 15.35 0.58
CA ASP A 69 -0.58 16.37 -0.40
C ASP A 69 -1.92 15.99 -1.04
N ALA A 70 -3.00 16.57 -0.57
CA ALA A 70 -4.34 16.33 -1.09
C ALA A 70 -4.48 16.71 -2.58
N ASN A 71 -3.75 17.71 -3.07
CA ASN A 71 -3.81 18.08 -4.49
C ASN A 71 -3.16 17.00 -5.37
N TYR A 72 -2.08 16.38 -4.89
CA TYR A 72 -1.44 15.26 -5.60
C TYR A 72 -2.36 14.04 -5.67
N TRP A 73 -3.12 13.77 -4.61
CA TRP A 73 -3.99 12.60 -4.51
C TRP A 73 -5.44 12.84 -4.95
N LYS A 74 -5.76 14.06 -5.36
CA LYS A 74 -7.12 14.44 -5.77
C LYS A 74 -7.64 13.55 -6.90
N ASP A 75 -8.89 13.08 -6.73
CA ASP A 75 -9.60 12.23 -7.70
C ASP A 75 -8.85 10.95 -8.10
N ARG A 76 -8.01 10.43 -7.20
CA ARG A 76 -7.14 9.27 -7.46
C ARG A 76 -7.30 8.15 -6.46
N VAL A 77 -7.79 8.44 -5.26
CA VAL A 77 -7.90 7.49 -4.16
C VAL A 77 -9.36 7.28 -3.81
N ALA A 78 -9.78 6.03 -3.73
CA ALA A 78 -11.08 5.63 -3.21
C ALA A 78 -10.87 4.59 -2.11
N THR A 79 -11.04 5.00 -0.86
CA THR A 79 -11.04 4.10 0.30
C THR A 79 -12.39 3.40 0.47
N ARG A 80 -12.49 2.44 1.39
CA ARG A 80 -13.69 1.63 1.60
C ARG A 80 -15.00 2.44 1.63
N PRO A 81 -15.11 3.59 2.34
CA PRO A 81 -16.35 4.37 2.33
C PRO A 81 -16.75 4.90 0.95
N SER A 82 -15.78 5.29 0.12
CA SER A 82 -16.03 5.74 -1.25
C SER A 82 -16.29 4.56 -2.19
N LEU A 83 -15.58 3.44 -2.00
CA LEU A 83 -15.82 2.21 -2.76
C LEU A 83 -17.25 1.70 -2.54
N ASP A 84 -17.74 1.65 -1.30
CA ASP A 84 -19.09 1.21 -0.98
C ASP A 84 -20.18 2.12 -1.58
N LYS A 85 -19.90 3.42 -1.73
CA LYS A 85 -20.80 4.36 -2.41
C LYS A 85 -20.82 4.17 -3.94
N ASN A 86 -19.71 3.71 -4.54
CA ASN A 86 -19.67 3.40 -5.97
C ASN A 86 -20.32 2.03 -6.25
N ASP A 87 -19.87 0.98 -5.58
CA ASP A 87 -20.46 -0.37 -5.62
C ASP A 87 -20.12 -1.12 -4.32
N PRO A 88 -21.10 -1.46 -3.48
CA PRO A 88 -20.86 -2.16 -2.21
C PRO A 88 -20.30 -3.58 -2.36
N LYS A 89 -20.22 -4.11 -3.58
CA LYS A 89 -19.61 -5.41 -3.85
C LYS A 89 -18.08 -5.35 -3.94
N ILE A 90 -17.50 -4.18 -4.15
CA ILE A 90 -16.04 -4.02 -4.29
C ILE A 90 -15.33 -4.45 -3.02
N GLY A 91 -15.77 -3.93 -1.87
CA GLY A 91 -15.14 -4.21 -0.59
C GLY A 91 -15.05 -5.70 -0.26
N PRO A 92 -16.14 -6.48 -0.34
CA PRO A 92 -16.10 -7.94 -0.10
C PRO A 92 -15.12 -8.70 -1.01
N VAL A 93 -14.96 -8.31 -2.27
CA VAL A 93 -13.98 -8.95 -3.17
C VAL A 93 -12.55 -8.64 -2.71
N ILE A 94 -12.23 -7.38 -2.39
CA ILE A 94 -10.93 -7.00 -1.85
C ILE A 94 -10.64 -7.73 -0.52
N GLU A 95 -11.63 -7.86 0.35
CA GLU A 95 -11.52 -8.59 1.61
C GLU A 95 -11.21 -10.08 1.41
N GLY A 96 -11.80 -10.71 0.39
CA GLY A 96 -11.45 -12.07 -0.03
C GLY A 96 -9.98 -12.22 -0.45
N LEU A 97 -9.43 -11.21 -1.15
CA LEU A 97 -8.00 -11.17 -1.49
C LEU A 97 -7.12 -11.08 -0.24
N PHE A 98 -7.52 -10.27 0.75
CA PHE A 98 -6.78 -10.15 2.01
C PHE A 98 -6.72 -11.49 2.75
N HIS A 99 -7.87 -12.14 2.93
CA HIS A 99 -7.94 -13.43 3.61
C HIS A 99 -7.07 -14.50 2.94
N ARG A 100 -6.91 -14.43 1.62
CA ARG A 100 -6.07 -15.35 0.86
C ARG A 100 -4.58 -15.01 0.94
N LEU A 101 -4.23 -13.72 1.01
CA LEU A 101 -2.84 -13.27 1.09
C LEU A 101 -2.27 -13.34 2.52
N GLN A 102 -3.09 -13.11 3.54
CA GLN A 102 -2.68 -13.06 4.94
C GLN A 102 -1.86 -14.29 5.37
N PRO A 103 -2.31 -15.55 5.18
CA PRO A 103 -1.53 -16.70 5.61
C PRO A 103 -0.20 -16.84 4.88
N ILE A 104 -0.09 -16.35 3.64
CA ILE A 104 1.17 -16.35 2.89
C ILE A 104 2.16 -15.38 3.52
N ILE A 105 1.71 -14.17 3.86
CA ILE A 105 2.52 -13.15 4.54
C ILE A 105 2.95 -13.64 5.93
N GLU A 106 2.02 -14.21 6.69
CA GLU A 106 2.28 -14.72 8.05
C GLU A 106 3.32 -15.84 8.03
N ASP A 107 3.22 -16.75 7.06
CA ASP A 107 4.22 -17.83 6.92
C ASP A 107 5.56 -17.30 6.43
N PHE A 108 5.58 -16.38 5.47
CA PHE A 108 6.83 -15.84 4.93
C PHE A 108 7.63 -15.05 5.96
N PHE A 109 7.00 -14.10 6.64
CA PHE A 109 7.67 -13.21 7.62
C PHE A 109 7.72 -13.79 9.04
N LYS A 110 7.07 -14.93 9.31
CA LYS A 110 6.93 -15.53 10.65
C LYS A 110 6.34 -14.55 11.66
N VAL A 111 5.19 -14.00 11.30
CA VAL A 111 4.45 -13.00 12.07
C VAL A 111 2.96 -13.35 12.10
N LYS A 112 2.20 -12.68 12.99
CA LYS A 112 0.76 -12.55 12.88
C LYS A 112 0.44 -11.12 12.48
N VAL A 113 -0.44 -10.96 11.50
CA VAL A 113 -0.78 -9.65 10.94
C VAL A 113 -2.28 -9.41 10.92
N GLU A 114 -2.64 -8.13 10.89
CA GLU A 114 -3.99 -7.63 10.69
C GLU A 114 -3.97 -6.69 9.49
N PRO A 115 -4.88 -6.85 8.49
CA PRO A 115 -4.95 -5.94 7.34
C PRO A 115 -5.49 -4.58 7.75
N THR A 116 -4.97 -3.53 7.12
CA THR A 116 -5.49 -2.18 7.24
C THR A 116 -5.74 -1.56 5.86
N GLY A 117 -6.83 -0.82 5.78
CA GLY A 117 -7.21 -0.13 4.56
C GLY A 117 -7.82 -1.07 3.50
N GLN A 118 -8.66 -0.51 2.69
CA GLN A 118 -9.15 -1.09 1.44
C GLN A 118 -9.24 0.08 0.47
N THR A 119 -8.40 0.09 -0.55
CA THR A 119 -8.20 1.27 -1.37
C THR A 119 -8.05 0.87 -2.83
N ILE A 120 -8.64 1.64 -3.74
CA ILE A 120 -8.28 1.62 -5.15
C ILE A 120 -7.61 2.95 -5.49
N VAL A 121 -6.48 2.88 -6.17
CA VAL A 121 -5.71 4.04 -6.61
C VAL A 121 -5.60 4.06 -8.14
N LYS A 122 -5.91 5.22 -8.71
CA LYS A 122 -5.78 5.52 -10.14
C LYS A 122 -4.55 6.39 -10.39
N TRP A 123 -3.79 6.03 -11.40
CA TRP A 123 -2.59 6.75 -11.85
C TRP A 123 -2.75 7.15 -13.31
N LEU A 124 -2.64 8.46 -13.58
CA LEU A 124 -2.78 9.05 -14.92
C LEU A 124 -1.41 9.30 -15.57
N PRO A 125 -1.34 9.46 -16.88
CA PRO A 125 -0.11 9.86 -17.57
C PRO A 125 0.53 11.10 -16.95
N GLY A 126 1.86 11.09 -16.80
CA GLY A 126 2.64 12.11 -16.12
C GLY A 126 2.74 11.94 -14.61
N GLN A 127 1.97 11.05 -14.00
CA GLN A 127 2.03 10.78 -12.56
C GLN A 127 3.09 9.72 -12.24
N PHE A 128 3.74 9.90 -11.10
CA PHE A 128 4.76 9.00 -10.55
C PHE A 128 4.75 9.08 -9.03
N GLN A 129 5.43 8.19 -8.35
CA GLN A 129 5.67 8.27 -6.92
C GLN A 129 7.16 8.27 -6.65
N LYS A 130 7.64 9.29 -5.96
CA LYS A 130 9.03 9.33 -5.47
C LYS A 130 9.27 8.19 -4.47
N PRO A 131 10.54 7.75 -4.32
CA PRO A 131 10.87 6.78 -3.29
C PRO A 131 10.41 7.27 -1.91
N HIS A 132 9.72 6.40 -1.19
CA HIS A 132 9.20 6.66 0.16
C HIS A 132 9.13 5.36 0.95
N ALA A 133 9.07 5.47 2.26
CA ALA A 133 8.67 4.40 3.17
C ALA A 133 7.20 4.62 3.57
N ASP A 134 6.50 3.54 3.90
CA ASP A 134 5.08 3.63 4.22
C ASP A 134 4.82 3.96 5.70
N LYS A 135 5.71 3.58 6.62
CA LYS A 135 5.50 3.74 8.07
C LYS A 135 6.33 4.85 8.73
N GLU A 136 7.31 5.40 8.03
CA GLU A 136 8.26 6.37 8.61
C GLU A 136 8.81 7.32 7.55
N LEU A 137 9.38 8.43 7.98
CA LEU A 137 10.12 9.34 7.13
C LEU A 137 11.45 8.69 6.72
N HIS A 138 11.84 8.81 5.46
CA HIS A 138 13.01 8.10 4.93
C HIS A 138 14.20 9.02 4.62
N ASP A 139 13.99 10.33 4.59
CA ASP A 139 15.01 11.32 4.26
C ASP A 139 14.97 12.53 5.21
N GLY A 140 15.97 13.42 5.05
CA GLY A 140 16.08 14.62 5.84
C GLY A 140 16.49 14.38 7.31
N PRO A 141 16.38 15.41 8.16
CA PRO A 141 16.77 15.35 9.57
C PRO A 141 15.87 14.44 10.41
N ASP A 142 14.66 14.17 9.92
CA ASP A 142 13.63 13.37 10.60
C ASP A 142 13.60 11.91 10.13
N ALA A 143 14.58 11.48 9.32
CA ALA A 143 14.63 10.12 8.78
C ALA A 143 14.61 9.05 9.88
N GLY A 144 13.65 8.14 9.77
CA GLY A 144 13.39 7.07 10.74
C GLY A 144 12.41 7.45 11.85
N LEU A 145 11.92 8.70 11.88
CA LEU A 145 10.78 9.04 12.73
C LEU A 145 9.48 8.52 12.09
N PRO A 146 8.52 8.09 12.93
CA PRO A 146 7.21 7.67 12.44
C PRO A 146 6.52 8.75 11.61
N ASN A 147 5.89 8.36 10.51
CA ASN A 147 4.94 9.21 9.79
C ASN A 147 3.52 9.03 10.36
N ASP A 148 2.48 9.46 9.63
CA ASP A 148 1.08 9.34 10.04
C ASP A 148 0.59 7.88 10.10
N PHE A 149 1.34 6.93 9.55
CA PHE A 149 0.98 5.52 9.42
C PHE A 149 2.01 4.57 10.05
N PRO A 150 2.46 4.79 11.31
CA PRO A 150 3.54 4.03 11.92
C PRO A 150 3.24 2.53 12.08
N TYR A 151 2.00 2.14 11.85
CA TYR A 151 1.51 0.77 11.91
C TYR A 151 1.46 0.04 10.55
N TYR A 152 1.94 0.67 9.48
CA TYR A 152 2.10 0.04 8.17
C TYR A 152 3.39 -0.77 8.11
N ASP A 153 3.45 -1.86 8.91
CA ASP A 153 4.65 -2.68 9.04
C ASP A 153 5.04 -3.40 7.76
N LEU A 154 4.02 -3.88 7.03
CA LEU A 154 4.19 -4.50 5.73
C LEU A 154 3.21 -3.85 4.74
N SER A 155 3.65 -3.73 3.51
CA SER A 155 2.91 -3.15 2.40
C SER A 155 2.56 -4.22 1.38
N SER A 156 1.42 -4.07 0.73
CA SER A 156 0.96 -4.95 -0.34
C SER A 156 0.26 -4.18 -1.43
N LEU A 157 0.32 -4.73 -2.65
CA LEU A 157 -0.29 -4.14 -3.84
C LEU A 157 -0.93 -5.23 -4.67
N PHE A 158 -2.18 -5.04 -5.09
CA PHE A 158 -2.78 -5.79 -6.19
C PHE A 158 -2.79 -4.94 -7.45
N TYR A 159 -2.45 -5.53 -8.58
CA TYR A 159 -2.46 -4.88 -9.88
C TYR A 159 -3.70 -5.28 -10.67
N LEU A 160 -4.57 -4.30 -10.94
CA LEU A 160 -5.87 -4.56 -11.55
C LEU A 160 -5.82 -4.57 -13.09
N ASN A 161 -4.80 -3.93 -13.68
CA ASN A 161 -4.59 -3.89 -15.12
C ASN A 161 -3.10 -3.78 -15.46
N ASP A 162 -2.74 -3.97 -16.72
CA ASP A 162 -1.39 -3.79 -17.27
C ASP A 162 -1.39 -3.14 -18.68
N ASP A 163 -2.54 -2.59 -19.10
CA ASP A 163 -2.75 -1.86 -20.34
C ASP A 163 -2.26 -0.40 -20.28
N TYR A 164 -1.06 -0.18 -19.70
CA TYR A 164 -0.37 1.11 -19.58
C TYR A 164 1.13 0.96 -19.82
N GLU A 165 1.82 2.08 -20.06
CA GLU A 165 3.27 2.16 -20.20
C GLU A 165 3.87 2.97 -19.04
N GLY A 166 5.08 2.60 -18.60
CA GLY A 166 5.68 3.12 -17.36
C GLY A 166 5.02 2.51 -16.14
N GLY A 167 5.06 3.20 -15.01
CA GLY A 167 4.37 2.78 -13.80
C GLY A 167 4.98 1.55 -13.11
N GLU A 168 6.25 1.27 -13.40
CA GLU A 168 6.98 0.19 -12.73
C GLU A 168 7.13 0.48 -11.24
N LEU A 169 7.01 -0.56 -10.42
CA LEU A 169 7.36 -0.55 -9.01
C LEU A 169 8.87 -0.72 -8.88
N TYR A 170 9.56 0.21 -8.20
CA TYR A 170 11.00 0.13 -8.05
C TYR A 170 11.45 0.34 -6.61
N PHE A 171 12.55 -0.32 -6.24
CA PHE A 171 13.19 -0.29 -4.93
C PHE A 171 14.65 0.12 -5.11
N PRO A 172 14.99 1.41 -4.93
CA PRO A 172 16.33 1.91 -5.25
C PRO A 172 17.43 1.33 -4.37
N LEU A 173 17.14 1.01 -3.11
CA LEU A 173 18.14 0.43 -2.21
C LEU A 173 18.47 -1.03 -2.55
N GLN A 174 17.50 -1.78 -3.08
CA GLN A 174 17.68 -3.17 -3.51
C GLN A 174 18.12 -3.27 -4.97
N GLY A 175 18.04 -2.18 -5.73
CA GLY A 175 18.39 -2.15 -7.16
C GLY A 175 17.44 -3.00 -8.01
N VAL A 176 16.18 -3.14 -7.61
CA VAL A 176 15.19 -3.94 -8.36
C VAL A 176 14.05 -3.05 -8.86
N GLN A 177 13.52 -3.46 -10.00
CA GLN A 177 12.37 -2.80 -10.64
C GLN A 177 11.50 -3.88 -11.28
N PHE A 178 10.20 -3.79 -11.06
CA PHE A 178 9.20 -4.71 -11.55
C PHE A 178 8.29 -4.00 -12.55
N LYS A 179 7.95 -4.68 -13.65
CA LYS A 179 6.81 -4.33 -14.49
C LYS A 179 5.64 -5.24 -14.09
N PRO A 180 4.75 -4.78 -13.20
CA PRO A 180 3.72 -5.63 -12.66
C PRO A 180 2.74 -6.08 -13.75
N LYS A 181 2.24 -7.31 -13.59
CA LYS A 181 1.24 -7.90 -14.46
C LYS A 181 -0.14 -7.79 -13.83
N ARG A 182 -1.15 -7.72 -14.66
CA ARG A 182 -2.56 -7.82 -14.26
C ARG A 182 -2.79 -9.07 -13.42
N GLY A 183 -3.43 -8.92 -12.27
CA GLY A 183 -3.70 -10.01 -11.33
C GLY A 183 -2.55 -10.41 -10.41
N ALA A 184 -1.39 -9.76 -10.51
CA ALA A 184 -0.27 -9.98 -9.59
C ALA A 184 -0.51 -9.31 -8.24
N ALA A 185 0.06 -9.91 -7.19
CA ALA A 185 0.17 -9.34 -5.87
C ALA A 185 1.64 -9.16 -5.47
N TYR A 186 1.93 -8.08 -4.76
CA TYR A 186 3.25 -7.81 -4.18
C TYR A 186 3.10 -7.60 -2.68
N PHE A 187 4.13 -8.00 -1.91
CA PHE A 187 4.24 -7.61 -0.51
C PHE A 187 5.71 -7.46 -0.09
N PHE A 188 5.96 -6.53 0.82
CA PHE A 188 7.30 -6.17 1.29
C PHE A 188 7.21 -5.38 2.62
N PRO A 189 8.33 -5.21 3.38
CA PRO A 189 8.35 -4.38 4.57
C PRO A 189 8.12 -2.89 4.26
N GLY A 190 7.37 -2.19 5.12
CA GLY A 190 6.99 -0.78 4.96
C GLY A 190 8.01 0.23 5.50
N ASP A 191 9.16 -0.22 6.03
CA ASP A 191 10.16 0.65 6.65
C ASP A 191 11.13 1.30 5.65
N LYS A 192 11.98 2.22 6.12
CA LYS A 192 12.94 2.98 5.29
C LYS A 192 14.00 2.15 4.58
N ASN A 193 14.19 0.89 4.97
CA ASN A 193 15.10 0.00 4.28
C ASN A 193 14.48 -0.56 2.99
N PHE A 194 13.17 -0.38 2.81
CA PHE A 194 12.42 -0.80 1.62
C PHE A 194 11.71 0.38 0.95
N ILE A 195 12.41 1.55 0.90
CA ILE A 195 11.88 2.68 0.14
C ILE A 195 11.59 2.24 -1.29
N HIS A 196 10.43 2.62 -1.76
CA HIS A 196 9.94 2.23 -3.07
C HIS A 196 9.21 3.38 -3.73
N GLY A 197 9.08 3.31 -5.05
CA GLY A 197 8.40 4.32 -5.83
C GLY A 197 7.74 3.73 -7.05
N VAL A 198 7.06 4.59 -7.80
CA VAL A 198 6.43 4.25 -9.06
C VAL A 198 7.05 5.14 -10.14
N THR A 199 7.55 4.54 -11.22
CA THR A 199 8.05 5.31 -12.36
C THR A 199 6.90 6.06 -13.04
N GLU A 200 7.22 7.08 -13.83
CA GLU A 200 6.21 7.86 -14.51
C GLU A 200 5.31 7.01 -15.42
N ILE A 201 4.01 7.18 -15.29
CA ILE A 201 3.04 6.64 -16.26
C ILE A 201 3.19 7.40 -17.56
N LYS A 202 3.60 6.73 -18.62
CA LYS A 202 3.82 7.34 -19.95
C LYS A 202 2.55 7.38 -20.79
N SER A 203 1.75 6.32 -20.72
CA SER A 203 0.47 6.22 -21.41
C SER A 203 -0.46 5.22 -20.72
N GLY A 204 -1.76 5.29 -21.00
CA GLY A 204 -2.77 4.48 -20.34
C GLY A 204 -3.12 4.97 -18.93
N ILE A 205 -3.86 4.18 -18.18
CA ILE A 205 -4.23 4.45 -16.79
C ILE A 205 -3.91 3.21 -15.98
N ARG A 206 -3.11 3.36 -14.92
CA ARG A 206 -2.77 2.27 -14.01
C ARG A 206 -3.73 2.26 -12.83
N TYR A 207 -4.32 1.10 -12.54
CA TYR A 207 -5.16 0.88 -11.37
C TYR A 207 -4.52 -0.14 -10.44
N THR A 208 -4.43 0.22 -9.16
CA THR A 208 -3.89 -0.65 -8.11
C THR A 208 -4.77 -0.63 -6.88
N CYS A 209 -4.62 -1.67 -6.08
CA CYS A 209 -5.25 -1.79 -4.78
C CYS A 209 -4.13 -1.92 -3.73
N PRO A 210 -3.58 -0.80 -3.22
CA PRO A 210 -2.63 -0.82 -2.12
C PRO A 210 -3.35 -1.08 -0.80
N PHE A 211 -2.69 -1.82 0.08
CA PHE A 211 -3.13 -2.04 1.45
C PHE A 211 -1.96 -2.45 2.33
N PHE A 212 -2.16 -2.42 3.63
CA PHE A 212 -1.07 -2.52 4.58
C PHE A 212 -1.41 -3.52 5.69
N TRP A 213 -0.40 -3.94 6.42
CA TRP A 213 -0.52 -4.90 7.48
C TRP A 213 0.16 -4.39 8.73
N THR A 214 -0.55 -4.49 9.85
CA THR A 214 0.02 -4.26 11.17
C THR A 214 0.46 -5.59 11.74
N ILE A 215 1.69 -5.69 12.21
CA ILE A 215 2.19 -6.89 12.89
C ILE A 215 1.69 -6.89 14.34
N LEU A 216 1.02 -7.98 14.70
CA LEU A 216 0.46 -8.19 16.05
C LEU A 216 1.41 -8.99 16.91
N GLU A 217 2.13 -9.96 16.32
CA GLU A 217 2.97 -10.91 17.02
C GLU A 217 4.05 -11.45 16.08
N HIS A 218 5.22 -11.77 16.65
CA HIS A 218 6.29 -12.53 15.99
C HIS A 218 6.15 -14.01 16.37
N THR A 219 6.03 -14.90 15.39
CA THR A 219 5.82 -16.33 15.58
C THR A 219 7.08 -17.17 15.36
N GLY A 220 8.12 -16.58 14.80
CA GLY A 220 9.45 -17.19 14.63
C GLY A 220 10.43 -16.81 15.74
N ASP A 221 11.60 -17.44 15.72
CA ASP A 221 12.70 -17.05 16.59
C ASP A 221 13.05 -15.58 16.35
N LYS A 222 13.15 -14.81 17.44
CA LYS A 222 13.51 -13.39 17.35
C LYS A 222 14.83 -13.26 16.60
N LYS A 223 14.82 -12.65 15.42
CA LYS A 223 16.07 -12.16 14.85
C LYS A 223 16.61 -11.05 15.74
N PRO A 224 17.89 -11.03 15.98
CA PRO A 224 18.54 -10.04 16.81
C PRO A 224 18.43 -8.64 16.20
#